data_7147c4c9954fc8770ba97801e1a11da9
#
_entry.id   7147c4c9954fc8770ba97801e1a11da9
#
_cell.length_a   1.000
_cell.length_b   1.000
_cell.length_c   1.000
_cell.angle_alpha   90.00
_cell.angle_beta   90.00
_cell.angle_gamma   90.00
#
_symmetry.space_group_name_H-M   'P 1'
#
loop_
_entity.id
_entity.type
_entity.pdbx_description
1 polymer ?
#
loop_
_entity_poly.entity_id
_entity_poly.type
_entity_poly.pdbx_seq_one_letter_code
_entity_poly.pdbx_strand_id
1 'polypeptide(L)'
;MRSLASLLAPFGLIGLFVFAASSADAATITGTVTGPDGAPLRAAFVQARHAKLKMTVSVLSDNQGRYSVENLPAGEYRLQVRTIGAKAEPRSGINLAADQTFSQDFALQQAPVRWSDLTILQGLQLLPEARGKQTLFDNCMSCHGFQSKMASVTTDEDGWRTRVEFMREAMRSSLADRQGFSDQQADDVVFYLNHVFGEQSVLPKSPTELPGYKDTLTQISDEALKIVYVDYEMPGPNRFPWTAHPDPAGNFWIPQ
;
A
#
# COMPACT_ATOMS: atom_id res chain seq x y z
N MET A 1 -19.21 -84.03 -31.83
CA MET A 1 -19.35 -83.55 -30.46
C MET A 1 -18.30 -82.51 -30.22
N ARG A 2 -18.59 -81.20 -30.34
CA ARG A 2 -17.67 -80.09 -30.08
C ARG A 2 -18.38 -79.15 -29.15
N SER A 3 -17.85 -79.00 -27.94
CA SER A 3 -18.31 -78.17 -26.88
C SER A 3 -17.97 -76.66 -27.15
N LEU A 4 -18.96 -75.81 -27.14
CA LEU A 4 -18.78 -74.36 -27.19
C LEU A 4 -18.65 -73.86 -25.70
N ALA A 5 -17.47 -73.34 -25.38
CA ALA A 5 -17.25 -72.65 -24.14
C ALA A 5 -17.55 -71.15 -24.31
N SER A 6 -18.52 -70.66 -23.55
CA SER A 6 -18.89 -69.23 -23.51
C SER A 6 -17.89 -68.44 -22.67
N LEU A 7 -17.25 -67.45 -23.29
CA LEU A 7 -16.42 -66.44 -22.62
C LEU A 7 -17.34 -65.30 -22.11
N LEU A 8 -17.50 -65.23 -20.80
CA LEU A 8 -18.07 -64.07 -20.10
C LEU A 8 -16.96 -63.05 -19.80
N ALA A 9 -17.01 -61.90 -20.43
CA ALA A 9 -16.15 -60.79 -20.12
C ALA A 9 -16.74 -59.99 -18.94
N PRO A 10 -15.93 -59.57 -17.97
CA PRO A 10 -16.41 -58.69 -16.90
C PRO A 10 -16.50 -57.24 -17.39
N PHE A 11 -17.69 -56.67 -17.35
CA PHE A 11 -17.91 -55.26 -17.49
C PHE A 11 -17.31 -54.50 -16.29
N GLY A 12 -16.16 -53.85 -16.50
CA GLY A 12 -15.59 -52.95 -15.50
C GLY A 12 -16.44 -51.67 -15.37
N LEU A 13 -17.02 -51.47 -14.19
CA LEU A 13 -17.67 -50.23 -13.82
C LEU A 13 -16.58 -49.12 -13.67
N ILE A 14 -16.43 -48.26 -14.65
CA ILE A 14 -15.61 -47.06 -14.53
C ILE A 14 -16.40 -46.07 -13.69
N GLY A 15 -16.08 -45.98 -12.40
CA GLY A 15 -16.61 -44.96 -11.50
C GLY A 15 -16.14 -43.58 -11.94
N LEU A 16 -17.05 -42.76 -12.44
CA LEU A 16 -16.80 -41.35 -12.75
C LEU A 16 -16.71 -40.59 -11.42
N PHE A 17 -15.48 -40.37 -10.93
CA PHE A 17 -15.23 -39.45 -9.81
C PHE A 17 -15.43 -38.02 -10.32
N VAL A 18 -16.60 -37.46 -10.12
CA VAL A 18 -16.85 -36.02 -10.25
C VAL A 18 -16.16 -35.35 -9.07
N PHE A 19 -14.98 -34.79 -9.29
CA PHE A 19 -14.39 -33.83 -8.36
C PHE A 19 -15.29 -32.57 -8.39
N ALA A 20 -16.17 -32.45 -7.42
CA ALA A 20 -16.79 -31.18 -7.13
C ALA A 20 -15.67 -30.23 -6.71
N ALA A 21 -15.26 -29.32 -7.60
CA ALA A 21 -14.47 -28.17 -7.22
C ALA A 21 -15.34 -27.40 -6.21
N SER A 22 -14.99 -27.50 -4.92
CA SER A 22 -15.55 -26.63 -3.89
C SER A 22 -15.12 -25.21 -4.28
N SER A 23 -16.02 -24.43 -4.88
CA SER A 23 -15.85 -22.99 -4.91
C SER A 23 -15.69 -22.58 -3.44
N ALA A 24 -14.54 -22.08 -3.08
CA ALA A 24 -14.34 -21.48 -1.78
C ALA A 24 -15.34 -20.34 -1.68
N ASP A 25 -16.36 -20.53 -0.84
CA ASP A 25 -17.43 -19.57 -0.63
C ASP A 25 -16.81 -18.29 -0.06
N ALA A 26 -16.77 -17.25 -0.86
CA ALA A 26 -16.03 -16.03 -0.58
C ALA A 26 -16.98 -14.93 -0.10
N ALA A 27 -16.66 -14.32 1.04
CA ALA A 27 -17.42 -13.20 1.56
C ALA A 27 -17.14 -11.90 0.78
N THR A 28 -18.05 -10.96 0.89
CA THR A 28 -17.95 -9.63 0.25
C THR A 28 -18.26 -8.54 1.27
N ILE A 29 -17.53 -7.44 1.23
CA ILE A 29 -17.84 -6.22 1.98
C ILE A 29 -18.16 -5.12 0.97
N THR A 30 -19.33 -4.50 1.11
CA THR A 30 -19.78 -3.40 0.26
C THR A 30 -20.08 -2.16 1.09
N GLY A 31 -20.29 -1.03 0.42
CA GLY A 31 -20.77 0.18 1.07
C GLY A 31 -20.48 1.42 0.22
N THR A 32 -20.68 2.57 0.85
CA THR A 32 -20.45 3.88 0.27
C THR A 32 -19.46 4.70 1.09
N VAL A 33 -18.74 5.58 0.42
CA VAL A 33 -17.86 6.59 1.05
C VAL A 33 -18.35 7.96 0.63
N THR A 34 -18.66 8.81 1.63
CA THR A 34 -18.99 10.22 1.41
C THR A 34 -17.89 11.12 1.98
N GLY A 35 -17.63 12.22 1.29
CA GLY A 35 -16.68 13.24 1.72
C GLY A 35 -17.22 14.12 2.86
N PRO A 36 -16.39 15.07 3.35
CA PRO A 36 -16.80 16.01 4.41
C PRO A 36 -17.97 16.93 4.04
N ASP A 37 -18.21 17.09 2.76
CA ASP A 37 -19.35 17.84 2.18
C ASP A 37 -20.61 17.00 2.01
N GLY A 38 -20.56 15.70 2.38
CA GLY A 38 -21.65 14.73 2.19
C GLY A 38 -21.78 14.21 0.77
N ALA A 39 -20.97 14.70 -0.19
CA ALA A 39 -20.96 14.18 -1.56
C ALA A 39 -20.28 12.81 -1.67
N PRO A 40 -20.65 11.98 -2.66
CA PRO A 40 -19.92 10.75 -2.94
C PRO A 40 -18.43 11.01 -3.16
N LEU A 41 -17.58 10.26 -2.46
CA LEU A 41 -16.13 10.42 -2.58
C LEU A 41 -15.57 9.35 -3.52
N ARG A 42 -15.08 9.79 -4.68
CA ARG A 42 -14.39 8.97 -5.68
C ARG A 42 -12.96 8.68 -5.24
N ALA A 43 -12.49 7.48 -5.53
CA ALA A 43 -11.11 7.03 -5.31
C ALA A 43 -10.67 7.06 -3.83
N ALA A 44 -11.60 6.95 -2.89
CA ALA A 44 -11.26 6.65 -1.51
C ALA A 44 -10.72 5.21 -1.40
N PHE A 45 -9.59 5.03 -0.74
CA PHE A 45 -8.92 3.74 -0.59
C PHE A 45 -9.51 2.99 0.59
N VAL A 46 -10.37 2.00 0.32
CA VAL A 46 -11.03 1.18 1.35
C VAL A 46 -10.23 -0.09 1.55
N GLN A 47 -9.83 -0.35 2.78
CA GLN A 47 -8.96 -1.45 3.17
C GLN A 47 -9.68 -2.41 4.12
N ALA A 48 -9.74 -3.68 3.76
CA ALA A 48 -10.25 -4.77 4.58
C ALA A 48 -9.08 -5.64 5.07
N ARG A 49 -8.70 -5.50 6.34
CA ARG A 49 -7.59 -6.26 6.93
C ARG A 49 -8.13 -7.45 7.72
N HIS A 50 -7.73 -8.64 7.32
CA HIS A 50 -8.04 -9.88 8.02
C HIS A 50 -7.14 -10.05 9.25
N ALA A 51 -7.74 -10.21 10.43
CA ALA A 51 -6.99 -10.23 11.70
C ALA A 51 -5.97 -11.38 11.80
N LYS A 52 -6.37 -12.59 11.42
CA LYS A 52 -5.55 -13.81 11.55
C LYS A 52 -4.57 -14.01 10.40
N LEU A 53 -5.01 -13.83 9.15
CA LEU A 53 -4.18 -14.06 7.97
C LEU A 53 -3.18 -12.93 7.71
N LYS A 54 -3.34 -11.79 8.40
CA LYS A 54 -2.53 -10.58 8.20
C LYS A 54 -2.49 -10.12 6.74
N MET A 55 -3.55 -10.41 6.03
CA MET A 55 -3.80 -10.01 4.65
C MET A 55 -4.69 -8.77 4.66
N THR A 56 -4.37 -7.81 3.80
CA THR A 56 -5.21 -6.63 3.56
C THR A 56 -5.63 -6.62 2.09
N VAL A 57 -6.92 -6.58 1.84
CA VAL A 57 -7.47 -6.36 0.50
C VAL A 57 -7.96 -4.92 0.44
N SER A 58 -7.55 -4.21 -0.61
CA SER A 58 -7.86 -2.79 -0.77
C SER A 58 -8.44 -2.52 -2.14
N VAL A 59 -9.48 -1.70 -2.17
CA VAL A 59 -10.16 -1.24 -3.39
C VAL A 59 -10.36 0.27 -3.35
N LEU A 60 -10.66 0.86 -4.50
CA LEU A 60 -11.04 2.26 -4.62
C LEU A 60 -12.55 2.41 -4.76
N SER A 61 -13.13 3.44 -4.16
CA SER A 61 -14.54 3.79 -4.39
C SER A 61 -14.75 4.36 -5.80
N ASP A 62 -15.90 4.07 -6.37
CA ASP A 62 -16.31 4.50 -7.71
C ASP A 62 -16.78 5.98 -7.76
N ASN A 63 -17.27 6.41 -8.94
CA ASN A 63 -17.77 7.77 -9.16
C ASN A 63 -18.99 8.12 -8.31
N GLN A 64 -19.69 7.13 -7.77
CA GLN A 64 -20.82 7.27 -6.84
C GLN A 64 -20.43 7.03 -5.38
N GLY A 65 -19.13 6.94 -5.10
CA GLY A 65 -18.60 6.65 -3.76
C GLY A 65 -18.80 5.20 -3.33
N ARG A 66 -19.30 4.29 -4.17
CA ARG A 66 -19.55 2.89 -3.84
C ARG A 66 -18.26 2.08 -3.91
N TYR A 67 -18.14 1.08 -3.05
CA TYR A 67 -17.04 0.14 -3.08
C TYR A 67 -17.50 -1.30 -2.87
N SER A 68 -16.75 -2.27 -3.39
CA SER A 68 -16.93 -3.71 -3.16
C SER A 68 -15.58 -4.36 -2.96
N VAL A 69 -15.38 -4.98 -1.80
CA VAL A 69 -14.21 -5.81 -1.50
C VAL A 69 -14.67 -7.26 -1.57
N GLU A 70 -14.33 -7.93 -2.64
CA GLU A 70 -14.80 -9.27 -2.98
C GLU A 70 -13.74 -10.34 -2.69
N ASN A 71 -14.15 -11.60 -2.74
CA ASN A 71 -13.28 -12.77 -2.59
C ASN A 71 -12.55 -12.81 -1.25
N LEU A 72 -13.24 -12.41 -0.18
CA LEU A 72 -12.69 -12.39 1.17
C LEU A 72 -12.86 -13.76 1.86
N PRO A 73 -11.78 -14.34 2.42
CA PRO A 73 -11.89 -15.49 3.32
C PRO A 73 -12.81 -15.19 4.52
N ALA A 74 -13.50 -16.20 5.04
CA ALA A 74 -14.25 -16.06 6.28
C ALA A 74 -13.32 -15.71 7.45
N GLY A 75 -13.76 -14.85 8.36
CA GLY A 75 -12.97 -14.43 9.51
C GLY A 75 -13.28 -13.03 10.04
N GLU A 76 -12.45 -12.57 10.97
CA GLU A 76 -12.57 -11.25 11.56
C GLU A 76 -11.80 -10.21 10.75
N TYR A 77 -12.46 -9.09 10.48
CA TYR A 77 -11.91 -7.97 9.69
C TYR A 77 -11.94 -6.64 10.44
N ARG A 78 -10.96 -5.81 10.08
CA ARG A 78 -10.96 -4.37 10.35
C ARG A 78 -11.04 -3.63 9.03
N LEU A 79 -12.02 -2.75 8.90
CA LEU A 79 -12.16 -1.82 7.77
C LEU A 79 -11.63 -0.46 8.12
N GLN A 80 -10.95 0.16 7.17
CA GLN A 80 -10.58 1.57 7.25
C GLN A 80 -10.63 2.22 5.88
N VAL A 81 -10.87 3.52 5.85
CA VAL A 81 -10.78 4.33 4.64
C VAL A 81 -9.57 5.25 4.74
N ARG A 82 -8.77 5.30 3.67
CA ARG A 82 -7.64 6.22 3.55
C ARG A 82 -7.87 7.15 2.37
N THR A 83 -7.74 8.43 2.63
CA THR A 83 -7.76 9.50 1.62
C THR A 83 -6.97 10.69 2.14
N ILE A 84 -6.54 11.57 1.27
CA ILE A 84 -5.84 12.80 1.66
C ILE A 84 -6.88 13.85 2.02
N GLY A 85 -6.69 14.54 3.14
CA GLY A 85 -7.53 15.65 3.57
C GLY A 85 -8.85 15.26 4.23
N ALA A 86 -9.13 13.97 4.41
CA ALA A 86 -10.30 13.52 5.17
C ALA A 86 -10.03 12.22 5.92
N LYS A 87 -10.83 11.92 6.94
CA LYS A 87 -10.69 10.74 7.79
C LYS A 87 -12.03 10.21 8.28
N ALA A 88 -12.08 8.92 8.60
CA ALA A 88 -13.15 8.29 9.38
C ALA A 88 -12.54 7.34 10.40
N GLU A 89 -13.29 7.03 11.46
CA GLU A 89 -12.89 6.02 12.42
C GLU A 89 -12.95 4.62 11.78
N PRO A 90 -11.91 3.80 11.97
CA PRO A 90 -11.91 2.42 11.48
C PRO A 90 -13.03 1.60 12.15
N ARG A 91 -13.60 0.65 11.41
CA ARG A 91 -14.55 -0.31 11.92
C ARG A 91 -13.87 -1.65 12.18
N SER A 92 -13.77 -2.06 13.44
CA SER A 92 -13.19 -3.34 13.87
C SER A 92 -14.26 -4.34 14.30
N GLY A 93 -13.87 -5.63 14.43
CA GLY A 93 -14.74 -6.69 14.94
C GLY A 93 -15.81 -7.13 13.94
N ILE A 94 -15.57 -7.00 12.64
CA ILE A 94 -16.46 -7.46 11.59
C ILE A 94 -16.19 -8.95 11.37
N ASN A 95 -17.10 -9.80 11.80
CA ASN A 95 -16.99 -11.24 11.59
C ASN A 95 -17.76 -11.64 10.34
N LEU A 96 -17.06 -12.12 9.32
CA LEU A 96 -17.63 -12.58 8.07
C LEU A 96 -17.69 -14.11 8.05
N ALA A 97 -18.88 -14.65 7.81
CA ALA A 97 -19.03 -16.04 7.40
C ALA A 97 -18.74 -16.20 5.90
N ALA A 98 -18.49 -17.42 5.45
CA ALA A 98 -18.44 -17.74 4.03
C ALA A 98 -19.75 -17.30 3.35
N ASP A 99 -19.67 -16.84 2.09
CA ASP A 99 -20.79 -16.31 1.28
C ASP A 99 -21.54 -15.09 1.86
N GLN A 100 -21.08 -14.55 2.96
CA GLN A 100 -21.72 -13.41 3.57
C GLN A 100 -21.40 -12.11 2.82
N THR A 101 -22.45 -11.33 2.52
CA THR A 101 -22.29 -9.92 2.16
C THR A 101 -22.54 -9.05 3.38
N PHE A 102 -21.57 -8.22 3.74
CA PHE A 102 -21.63 -7.25 4.82
C PHE A 102 -21.58 -5.83 4.24
N SER A 103 -22.45 -4.94 4.72
CA SER A 103 -22.46 -3.55 4.27
C SER A 103 -21.94 -2.60 5.34
N GLN A 104 -21.06 -1.68 4.97
CA GLN A 104 -20.52 -0.62 5.84
C GLN A 104 -20.33 0.67 5.07
N ASP A 105 -21.02 1.72 5.46
CA ASP A 105 -20.82 3.05 4.91
C ASP A 105 -19.83 3.88 5.77
N PHE A 106 -19.12 4.81 5.10
CA PHE A 106 -18.21 5.75 5.75
C PHE A 106 -18.56 7.18 5.37
N ALA A 107 -18.86 8.01 6.38
CA ALA A 107 -18.94 9.46 6.24
C ALA A 107 -17.64 10.07 6.76
N LEU A 108 -16.86 10.68 5.89
CA LEU A 108 -15.56 11.22 6.24
C LEU A 108 -15.69 12.64 6.80
N GLN A 109 -14.83 12.94 7.76
CA GLN A 109 -14.68 14.28 8.33
C GLN A 109 -13.42 14.94 7.74
N GLN A 110 -13.44 16.27 7.64
CA GLN A 110 -12.28 17.04 7.21
C GLN A 110 -11.07 16.74 8.10
N ALA A 111 -9.91 16.56 7.49
CA ALA A 111 -8.65 16.45 8.17
C ALA A 111 -7.59 17.32 7.47
N PRO A 112 -6.60 17.87 8.21
CA PRO A 112 -5.51 18.61 7.57
C PRO A 112 -4.69 17.70 6.66
N VAL A 113 -4.29 18.22 5.51
CA VAL A 113 -3.29 17.57 4.65
C VAL A 113 -1.91 17.83 5.22
N ARG A 114 -1.14 16.78 5.44
CA ARG A 114 0.23 16.85 5.97
C ARG A 114 1.24 16.67 4.85
N TRP A 115 2.44 17.17 5.04
CA TRP A 115 3.55 16.92 4.12
C TRP A 115 3.85 15.42 3.93
N SER A 116 3.66 14.63 4.99
CA SER A 116 3.79 13.17 4.94
C SER A 116 2.70 12.44 4.16
N ASP A 117 1.63 13.13 3.76
CA ASP A 117 0.53 12.54 2.98
C ASP A 117 0.79 12.67 1.46
N LEU A 118 1.78 13.47 1.05
CA LEU A 118 2.10 13.71 -0.36
C LEU A 118 2.84 12.52 -0.99
N THR A 119 2.65 12.36 -2.29
CA THR A 119 3.48 11.44 -3.11
C THR A 119 4.89 12.03 -3.30
N ILE A 120 5.85 11.19 -3.73
CA ILE A 120 7.21 11.66 -4.07
C ILE A 120 7.16 12.72 -5.17
N LEU A 121 6.33 12.52 -6.19
CA LEU A 121 6.17 13.48 -7.28
C LEU A 121 5.64 14.83 -6.79
N GLN A 122 4.61 14.83 -5.94
CA GLN A 122 4.11 16.07 -5.32
C GLN A 122 5.19 16.74 -4.47
N GLY A 123 5.95 15.96 -3.71
CA GLY A 123 7.09 16.48 -2.95
C GLY A 123 8.14 17.14 -3.85
N LEU A 124 8.49 16.51 -4.96
CA LEU A 124 9.44 17.09 -5.93
C LEU A 124 8.95 18.45 -6.46
N GLN A 125 7.66 18.58 -6.72
CA GLN A 125 7.07 19.81 -7.26
C GLN A 125 6.86 20.92 -6.23
N LEU A 126 6.53 20.57 -4.99
CA LEU A 126 6.08 21.52 -3.96
C LEU A 126 7.16 21.88 -2.94
N LEU A 127 8.13 21.01 -2.70
CA LEU A 127 9.22 21.30 -1.79
C LEU A 127 10.11 22.41 -2.37
N PRO A 128 10.57 23.36 -1.53
CA PRO A 128 11.30 24.53 -2.01
C PRO A 128 12.61 24.18 -2.73
N GLU A 129 12.96 24.97 -3.70
CA GLU A 129 14.26 24.87 -4.36
C GLU A 129 15.34 25.40 -3.42
N ALA A 130 16.32 24.54 -3.10
CA ALA A 130 17.48 24.90 -2.32
C ALA A 130 18.61 23.89 -2.58
N ARG A 131 19.83 24.27 -2.14
CA ARG A 131 21.00 23.40 -2.18
C ARG A 131 20.68 22.04 -1.55
N GLY A 132 21.00 20.94 -2.22
CA GLY A 132 20.78 19.58 -1.77
C GLY A 132 19.47 18.93 -2.22
N LYS A 133 18.46 19.68 -2.73
CA LYS A 133 17.20 19.12 -3.19
C LYS A 133 17.40 18.03 -4.24
N GLN A 134 18.08 18.39 -5.34
CA GLN A 134 18.30 17.46 -6.45
C GLN A 134 19.06 16.21 -5.98
N THR A 135 20.13 16.43 -5.21
CA THR A 135 20.93 15.34 -4.64
C THR A 135 20.08 14.40 -3.77
N LEU A 136 19.20 14.95 -2.94
CA LEU A 136 18.27 14.18 -2.11
C LEU A 136 17.34 13.32 -2.97
N PHE A 137 16.72 13.91 -3.99
CA PHE A 137 15.75 13.19 -4.84
C PHE A 137 16.43 12.13 -5.70
N ASP A 138 17.59 12.40 -6.27
CA ASP A 138 18.31 11.47 -7.12
C ASP A 138 18.86 10.25 -6.35
N ASN A 139 19.30 10.46 -5.11
CA ASN A 139 20.00 9.41 -4.37
C ASN A 139 19.15 8.74 -3.28
N CYS A 140 18.23 9.46 -2.65
CA CYS A 140 17.55 8.96 -1.45
C CYS A 140 16.12 8.48 -1.71
N MET A 141 15.44 8.98 -2.77
CA MET A 141 14.03 8.67 -3.01
C MET A 141 13.79 7.33 -3.71
N SER A 142 14.83 6.66 -4.19
CA SER A 142 14.71 5.38 -4.89
C SER A 142 14.34 4.21 -3.99
N CYS A 143 14.73 4.24 -2.71
CA CYS A 143 14.49 3.16 -1.76
C CYS A 143 13.27 3.41 -0.88
N HIS A 144 13.03 4.64 -0.49
CA HIS A 144 11.88 5.05 0.30
C HIS A 144 11.56 6.52 0.03
N GLY A 145 10.29 6.88 0.08
CA GLY A 145 9.88 8.27 -0.06
C GLY A 145 10.26 9.12 1.16
N PHE A 146 10.08 10.44 1.04
CA PHE A 146 10.35 11.39 2.12
C PHE A 146 9.29 11.36 3.25
N GLN A 147 8.15 10.75 3.03
CA GLN A 147 6.96 10.85 3.89
C GLN A 147 7.23 10.39 5.33
N SER A 148 7.70 9.16 5.51
CA SER A 148 7.88 8.56 6.83
C SER A 148 9.22 8.86 7.49
N LYS A 149 10.24 9.16 6.68
CA LYS A 149 11.62 9.30 7.17
C LYS A 149 12.09 10.74 7.27
N MET A 150 11.40 11.66 6.62
CA MET A 150 11.73 13.09 6.59
C MET A 150 10.55 13.94 7.04
N ALA A 151 9.45 13.98 6.31
CA ALA A 151 8.29 14.84 6.61
C ALA A 151 7.53 14.45 7.89
N SER A 152 7.75 13.27 8.45
CA SER A 152 7.21 12.85 9.76
C SER A 152 8.21 12.95 10.90
N VAL A 153 9.36 13.56 10.65
CA VAL A 153 10.46 13.68 11.64
C VAL A 153 10.83 15.14 11.78
N THR A 154 10.97 15.59 13.01
CA THR A 154 11.56 16.89 13.33
C THR A 154 12.80 16.66 14.18
N THR A 155 13.94 17.18 13.73
CA THR A 155 15.22 17.10 14.43
C THR A 155 16.09 18.28 13.99
N ASP A 156 17.15 18.53 14.75
CA ASP A 156 18.19 19.52 14.44
C ASP A 156 19.14 19.04 13.33
N GLU A 157 20.11 19.85 13.01
CA GLU A 157 21.09 19.56 11.97
C GLU A 157 21.94 18.32 12.28
N ASP A 158 22.34 18.14 13.55
CA ASP A 158 23.14 16.99 13.98
C ASP A 158 22.36 15.68 13.86
N GLY A 159 21.07 15.71 14.19
CA GLY A 159 20.16 14.59 13.97
C GLY A 159 19.98 14.25 12.49
N TRP A 160 19.90 15.26 11.61
CA TRP A 160 19.87 15.01 10.16
C TRP A 160 21.20 14.47 9.66
N ARG A 161 22.32 14.99 10.12
CA ARG A 161 23.68 14.50 9.79
C ARG A 161 23.83 13.02 10.14
N THR A 162 23.43 12.64 11.36
CA THR A 162 23.47 11.24 11.80
C THR A 162 22.66 10.32 10.87
N ARG A 163 21.49 10.74 10.43
CA ARG A 163 20.64 9.96 9.50
C ARG A 163 21.25 9.86 8.10
N VAL A 164 21.81 10.95 7.58
CA VAL A 164 22.46 10.98 6.26
C VAL A 164 23.69 10.07 6.25
N GLU A 165 24.53 10.11 7.30
CA GLU A 165 25.69 9.22 7.41
C GLU A 165 25.29 7.74 7.52
N PHE A 166 24.25 7.43 8.29
CA PHE A 166 23.71 6.07 8.33
C PHE A 166 23.27 5.58 6.95
N MET A 167 22.57 6.42 6.17
CA MET A 167 22.15 6.07 4.81
C MET A 167 23.31 5.95 3.84
N ARG A 168 24.35 6.78 3.95
CA ARG A 168 25.58 6.66 3.17
C ARG A 168 26.25 5.30 3.37
N GLU A 169 26.35 4.85 4.61
CA GLU A 169 26.93 3.54 4.93
C GLU A 169 26.05 2.39 4.41
N ALA A 170 24.74 2.50 4.56
CA ALA A 170 23.80 1.51 4.03
C ALA A 170 23.87 1.40 2.50
N MET A 171 24.02 2.52 1.76
CA MET A 171 24.17 2.52 0.31
C MET A 171 25.50 1.91 -0.11
N ARG A 172 26.63 2.24 0.54
CA ARG A 172 27.93 1.64 0.27
C ARG A 172 27.92 0.12 0.40
N SER A 173 27.24 -0.38 1.44
CA SER A 173 27.22 -1.81 1.73
C SER A 173 26.26 -2.61 0.84
N SER A 174 25.16 -1.99 0.38
CA SER A 174 24.08 -2.74 -0.28
C SER A 174 24.00 -2.56 -1.79
N LEU A 175 24.42 -1.42 -2.34
CA LEU A 175 24.20 -1.09 -3.75
C LEU A 175 25.48 -1.18 -4.60
N ALA A 176 26.61 -1.62 -4.05
CA ALA A 176 27.89 -1.68 -4.73
C ALA A 176 28.27 -0.35 -5.46
N ASP A 177 27.79 0.75 -4.94
CA ASP A 177 28.14 2.09 -5.45
C ASP A 177 29.59 2.38 -5.09
N ARG A 178 30.46 2.14 -6.06
CA ARG A 178 31.91 2.33 -5.92
C ARG A 178 32.32 3.80 -5.86
N GLN A 179 31.47 4.72 -6.30
CA GLN A 179 31.79 6.14 -6.30
C GLN A 179 31.34 6.85 -5.04
N GLY A 180 30.35 6.28 -4.36
CA GLY A 180 29.87 6.81 -3.08
C GLY A 180 29.26 8.20 -3.20
N PHE A 181 28.40 8.48 -2.28
CA PHE A 181 27.83 9.78 -2.03
C PHE A 181 28.91 10.66 -1.38
N SER A 182 29.38 11.71 -2.04
CA SER A 182 30.49 12.53 -1.57
C SER A 182 30.16 13.29 -0.28
N ASP A 183 31.20 13.75 0.44
CA ASP A 183 31.01 14.55 1.66
C ASP A 183 30.25 15.85 1.35
N GLN A 184 30.57 16.51 0.23
CA GLN A 184 29.83 17.70 -0.19
C GLN A 184 28.37 17.42 -0.48
N GLN A 185 28.06 16.30 -1.14
CA GLN A 185 26.67 15.89 -1.36
C GLN A 185 25.94 15.60 -0.05
N ALA A 186 26.61 14.97 0.92
CA ALA A 186 26.07 14.74 2.24
C ALA A 186 25.77 16.05 2.97
N ASP A 187 26.70 16.98 2.98
CA ASP A 187 26.51 18.30 3.58
C ASP A 187 25.37 19.08 2.91
N ASP A 188 25.24 18.99 1.59
CA ASP A 188 24.15 19.63 0.87
C ASP A 188 22.79 19.03 1.23
N VAL A 189 22.73 17.72 1.37
CA VAL A 189 21.49 17.03 1.80
C VAL A 189 21.16 17.35 3.26
N VAL A 190 22.13 17.35 4.16
CA VAL A 190 21.93 17.75 5.56
C VAL A 190 21.37 19.16 5.65
N PHE A 191 22.00 20.09 4.93
CA PHE A 191 21.49 21.46 4.84
C PHE A 191 20.03 21.51 4.37
N TYR A 192 19.70 20.80 3.29
CA TYR A 192 18.35 20.77 2.75
C TYR A 192 17.34 20.19 3.74
N LEU A 193 17.65 19.06 4.36
CA LEU A 193 16.77 18.41 5.32
C LEU A 193 16.53 19.29 6.55
N ASN A 194 17.55 19.94 7.07
CA ASN A 194 17.43 20.85 8.20
C ASN A 194 16.62 22.11 7.84
N HIS A 195 16.85 22.66 6.65
CA HIS A 195 16.14 23.85 6.14
C HIS A 195 14.64 23.56 5.92
N VAL A 196 14.32 22.38 5.40
CA VAL A 196 12.94 22.02 4.99
C VAL A 196 12.16 21.28 6.09
N PHE A 197 12.79 20.37 6.82
CA PHE A 197 12.14 19.52 7.81
C PHE A 197 12.71 19.67 9.23
N GLY A 198 13.66 20.59 9.43
CA GLY A 198 14.24 20.86 10.73
C GLY A 198 13.30 21.63 11.66
N GLU A 199 13.79 21.94 12.84
CA GLU A 199 13.03 22.67 13.88
C GLU A 199 12.58 24.07 13.43
N GLN A 200 13.33 24.70 12.52
CA GLN A 200 13.00 25.99 11.91
C GLN A 200 12.59 25.85 10.43
N SER A 201 11.79 24.85 10.15
CA SER A 201 11.32 24.54 8.79
C SER A 201 10.71 25.77 8.10
N VAL A 202 11.06 25.96 6.83
CA VAL A 202 10.45 27.01 5.96
C VAL A 202 9.11 26.59 5.37
N LEU A 203 8.66 25.36 5.61
CA LEU A 203 7.42 24.86 5.06
C LEU A 203 6.20 25.47 5.78
N PRO A 204 5.10 25.75 5.07
CA PRO A 204 3.82 26.05 5.71
C PRO A 204 3.32 24.79 6.45
N LYS A 205 2.39 24.98 7.38
CA LYS A 205 1.83 23.90 8.19
C LYS A 205 1.14 22.82 7.35
N SER A 206 0.55 23.20 6.24
CA SER A 206 -0.05 22.29 5.28
C SER A 206 0.41 22.63 3.87
N PRO A 207 0.70 21.64 3.02
CA PRO A 207 1.02 21.87 1.62
C PRO A 207 -0.14 22.52 0.84
N THR A 208 -1.38 22.43 1.33
CA THR A 208 -2.54 23.08 0.71
C THR A 208 -2.48 24.60 0.75
N GLU A 209 -1.62 25.19 1.57
CA GLU A 209 -1.37 26.63 1.64
C GLU A 209 -0.53 27.13 0.45
N LEU A 210 0.11 26.22 -0.29
CA LEU A 210 0.89 26.57 -1.47
C LEU A 210 0.00 26.75 -2.71
N PRO A 211 0.19 27.80 -3.50
CA PRO A 211 -0.62 28.06 -4.70
C PRO A 211 -0.62 26.89 -5.70
N GLY A 212 0.53 26.23 -5.88
CA GLY A 212 0.68 25.11 -6.81
C GLY A 212 0.16 23.76 -6.30
N TYR A 213 -0.36 23.65 -5.07
CA TYR A 213 -0.81 22.36 -4.52
C TYR A 213 -1.87 21.70 -5.41
N LYS A 214 -2.85 22.46 -5.87
CA LYS A 214 -3.96 21.94 -6.69
C LYS A 214 -3.49 21.36 -8.01
N ASP A 215 -2.41 21.89 -8.57
CA ASP A 215 -1.86 21.46 -9.85
C ASP A 215 -1.13 20.12 -9.74
N THR A 216 -0.79 19.71 -8.51
CA THR A 216 -0.16 18.42 -8.22
C THR A 216 -1.15 17.28 -8.00
N LEU A 217 -2.46 17.55 -7.97
CA LEU A 217 -3.47 16.54 -7.72
C LEU A 217 -3.65 15.65 -8.96
N THR A 218 -3.32 14.38 -8.82
CA THR A 218 -3.47 13.38 -9.90
C THR A 218 -4.93 13.02 -10.09
N GLN A 219 -5.39 13.06 -11.34
CA GLN A 219 -6.68 12.48 -11.70
C GLN A 219 -6.52 10.97 -11.89
N ILE A 220 -7.31 10.21 -11.14
CA ILE A 220 -7.33 8.75 -11.22
C ILE A 220 -8.29 8.35 -12.35
N SER A 221 -7.85 7.51 -13.29
CA SER A 221 -8.71 7.03 -14.38
C SER A 221 -9.77 6.04 -13.89
N ASP A 222 -10.82 5.81 -14.67
CA ASP A 222 -11.87 4.85 -14.32
C ASP A 222 -11.33 3.40 -14.34
N GLU A 223 -10.30 3.12 -15.15
CA GLU A 223 -9.60 1.83 -15.16
C GLU A 223 -8.84 1.62 -13.84
N ALA A 224 -8.20 2.65 -13.33
CA ALA A 224 -7.48 2.57 -12.05
C ALA A 224 -8.40 2.31 -10.85
N LEU A 225 -9.68 2.72 -10.92
CA LEU A 225 -10.65 2.40 -9.86
C LEU A 225 -10.97 0.91 -9.76
N LYS A 226 -10.66 0.10 -10.78
CA LYS A 226 -10.90 -1.34 -10.81
C LYS A 226 -9.74 -2.15 -10.22
N ILE A 227 -8.64 -1.50 -9.83
CA ILE A 227 -7.47 -2.18 -9.29
C ILE A 227 -7.80 -2.67 -7.87
N VAL A 228 -7.50 -3.95 -7.63
CA VAL A 228 -7.54 -4.57 -6.31
C VAL A 228 -6.10 -4.78 -5.84
N TYR A 229 -5.78 -4.27 -4.65
CA TYR A 229 -4.48 -4.48 -4.02
C TYR A 229 -4.62 -5.54 -2.93
N VAL A 230 -3.71 -6.51 -2.92
CA VAL A 230 -3.63 -7.51 -1.86
C VAL A 230 -2.25 -7.46 -1.24
N ASP A 231 -2.22 -7.07 0.04
CA ASP A 231 -1.00 -6.93 0.81
C ASP A 231 -0.93 -8.01 1.90
N TYR A 232 0.23 -8.60 2.08
CA TYR A 232 0.51 -9.54 3.17
C TYR A 232 1.57 -8.97 4.10
N GLU A 233 1.31 -8.98 5.42
CA GLU A 233 2.33 -8.59 6.38
C GLU A 233 3.46 -9.62 6.41
N MET A 234 4.69 -9.14 6.28
CA MET A 234 5.88 -9.97 6.43
C MET A 234 6.01 -10.47 7.87
N PRO A 235 6.28 -11.77 8.08
CA PRO A 235 6.46 -12.30 9.41
C PRO A 235 7.76 -11.78 10.03
N GLY A 236 7.67 -11.28 11.26
CA GLY A 236 8.79 -10.79 12.06
C GLY A 236 9.10 -9.30 11.90
N PRO A 237 9.77 -8.70 12.89
CA PRO A 237 10.15 -7.29 12.85
C PRO A 237 11.37 -7.06 11.95
N ASN A 238 11.52 -5.82 11.46
CA ASN A 238 12.70 -5.35 10.72
C ASN A 238 13.06 -6.19 9.49
N ARG A 239 12.06 -6.57 8.69
CA ARG A 239 12.26 -7.30 7.44
C ARG A 239 12.35 -6.32 6.29
N PHE A 240 13.32 -6.55 5.39
CA PHE A 240 13.56 -5.74 4.20
C PHE A 240 13.49 -6.63 2.96
N PRO A 241 12.26 -6.96 2.50
CA PRO A 241 12.12 -7.80 1.32
C PRO A 241 12.60 -7.05 0.06
N TRP A 242 13.49 -7.67 -0.71
CA TRP A 242 13.99 -7.10 -1.95
C TRP A 242 13.11 -7.43 -3.15
N THR A 243 12.53 -8.64 -3.16
CA THR A 243 11.72 -9.14 -4.26
C THR A 243 10.89 -10.31 -3.79
N ALA A 244 9.93 -10.73 -4.61
CA ALA A 244 9.12 -11.92 -4.38
C ALA A 244 9.17 -12.81 -5.63
N HIS A 245 9.53 -14.08 -5.47
CA HIS A 245 9.58 -15.05 -6.56
C HIS A 245 8.53 -16.13 -6.32
N PRO A 246 7.49 -16.25 -7.17
CA PRO A 246 6.53 -17.32 -7.06
C PRO A 246 7.15 -18.65 -7.54
N ASP A 247 6.79 -19.75 -6.87
CA ASP A 247 7.06 -21.10 -7.34
C ASP A 247 5.82 -21.74 -8.01
N PRO A 248 5.96 -22.85 -8.72
CA PRO A 248 4.83 -23.54 -9.34
C PRO A 248 3.76 -24.05 -8.37
N ALA A 249 4.07 -24.15 -7.08
CA ALA A 249 3.13 -24.56 -6.04
C ALA A 249 2.36 -23.36 -5.45
N GLY A 250 2.62 -22.14 -5.92
CA GLY A 250 1.97 -20.91 -5.47
C GLY A 250 2.58 -20.29 -4.21
N ASN A 251 3.76 -20.74 -3.77
CA ASN A 251 4.48 -20.08 -2.68
C ASN A 251 5.28 -18.90 -3.21
N PHE A 252 5.51 -17.90 -2.34
CA PHE A 252 6.39 -16.79 -2.62
C PHE A 252 7.66 -16.87 -1.79
N TRP A 253 8.80 -16.93 -2.47
CA TRP A 253 10.12 -16.89 -1.87
C TRP A 253 10.60 -15.45 -1.82
N ILE A 254 10.85 -14.96 -0.61
CA ILE A 254 11.21 -13.56 -0.38
C ILE A 254 12.56 -13.51 0.34
N PRO A 255 13.64 -13.14 -0.38
CA PRO A 255 14.95 -12.92 0.24
C PRO A 255 14.90 -11.67 1.13
N GLN A 256 15.67 -11.74 2.23
CA GLN A 256 15.71 -10.70 3.28
C GLN A 256 17.16 -10.33 3.58
#